data_d9377a0d959d8b160046ad9899a9a1ae
#
_entry.id   d9377a0d959d8b160046ad9899a9a1ae
#
_cell.length_a   1.000
_cell.length_b   1.000
_cell.length_c   1.000
_cell.angle_alpha   90.00
_cell.angle_beta   90.00
_cell.angle_gamma   90.00
#
_symmetry.space_group_name_H-M   'P 1'
#
loop_
_entity.id
_entity.type
_entity.pdbx_description
1 polymer ?
#
loop_
_entity_poly.entity_id
_entity_poly.type
_entity_poly.pdbx_seq_one_letter_code
_entity_poly.pdbx_strand_id
1 'polypeptide(L)'
;MAFIPYVPYAEATGLLSELYQRYGGADGPVDNVVRIHSLNPRSMRDHMDLYSHLMRGRSPLSRIQREMIAVAVSSANDCFY
;
A
#
# COMPACT_ATOMS: atom_id res chain seq x y z
N MET A 1 -11.72 -8.19 3.16
CA MET A 1 -12.13 -8.84 1.89
C MET A 1 -12.20 -7.81 0.79
N ALA A 2 -11.64 -8.11 -0.36
CA ALA A 2 -11.72 -7.22 -1.51
C ALA A 2 -12.78 -7.71 -2.49
N PHE A 3 -13.47 -6.76 -3.12
CA PHE A 3 -14.46 -7.08 -4.16
C PHE A 3 -13.83 -7.27 -5.54
N ILE A 4 -12.54 -6.96 -5.66
CA ILE A 4 -11.78 -7.06 -6.90
C ILE A 4 -10.85 -8.27 -6.78
N PRO A 5 -10.77 -9.13 -7.82
CA PRO A 5 -9.82 -10.24 -7.79
C PRO A 5 -8.38 -9.71 -7.77
N TYR A 6 -7.49 -10.49 -7.19
CA TYR A 6 -6.08 -10.15 -7.14
C TYR A 6 -5.23 -11.36 -7.55
N VAL A 7 -3.99 -11.07 -7.98
CA VAL A 7 -3.03 -12.11 -8.32
C VAL A 7 -2.30 -12.54 -7.06
N PRO A 8 -2.34 -13.84 -6.68
CA PRO A 8 -1.61 -14.33 -5.52
C PRO A 8 -0.10 -14.13 -5.66
N TYR A 9 0.60 -14.01 -4.55
CA TYR A 9 2.05 -13.83 -4.52
C TYR A 9 2.77 -14.90 -5.34
N ALA A 10 2.38 -16.16 -5.19
CA ALA A 10 3.02 -17.29 -5.87
C ALA A 10 2.84 -17.26 -7.40
N GLU A 11 1.84 -16.57 -7.90
CA GLU A 11 1.54 -16.47 -9.33
C GLU A 11 2.04 -15.18 -9.96
N ALA A 12 2.63 -14.29 -9.17
CA ALA A 12 3.11 -13.00 -9.67
C ALA A 12 4.35 -13.17 -10.56
N THR A 13 4.37 -12.43 -11.67
CA THR A 13 5.48 -12.42 -12.62
C THR A 13 5.83 -10.99 -13.03
N GLY A 14 7.04 -10.80 -13.58
CA GLY A 14 7.46 -9.51 -14.12
C GLY A 14 7.44 -8.40 -13.08
N LEU A 15 6.89 -7.25 -13.45
CA LEU A 15 6.83 -6.08 -12.57
C LEU A 15 6.07 -6.37 -11.28
N LEU A 16 4.98 -7.13 -11.35
CA LEU A 16 4.21 -7.47 -10.16
C LEU A 16 5.03 -8.25 -9.15
N SER A 17 5.83 -9.21 -9.62
CA SER A 17 6.72 -9.99 -8.74
C SER A 17 7.73 -9.08 -8.04
N GLU A 18 8.33 -8.15 -8.78
CA GLU A 18 9.28 -7.19 -8.22
C GLU A 18 8.62 -6.31 -7.15
N LEU A 19 7.42 -5.81 -7.43
CA LEU A 19 6.70 -4.97 -6.49
C LEU A 19 6.25 -5.71 -5.23
N TYR A 20 5.83 -6.96 -5.37
CA TYR A 20 5.48 -7.77 -4.22
C TYR A 20 6.69 -8.01 -3.31
N GLN A 21 7.85 -8.26 -3.90
CA GLN A 21 9.09 -8.42 -3.12
C GLN A 21 9.47 -7.11 -2.42
N ARG A 22 9.29 -5.99 -3.10
CA ARG A 22 9.63 -4.68 -2.57
C ARG A 22 8.72 -4.26 -1.41
N TYR A 23 7.43 -4.52 -1.50
CA TYR A 23 6.45 -4.02 -0.52
C TYR A 23 6.05 -5.06 0.53
N GLY A 24 6.20 -6.34 0.21
CA GLY A 24 5.82 -7.42 1.12
C GLY A 24 6.92 -7.89 2.05
N GLY A 25 8.16 -7.52 1.78
CA GLY A 25 9.30 -8.00 2.56
C GLY A 25 9.68 -9.43 2.21
N ALA A 26 10.60 -10.01 3.02
CA ALA A 26 11.19 -11.32 2.74
C ALA A 26 10.21 -12.48 2.87
N ASP A 27 9.17 -12.32 3.68
CA ASP A 27 8.26 -13.40 4.06
C ASP A 27 6.94 -13.41 3.30
N GLY A 28 6.82 -12.58 2.26
CA GLY A 28 5.75 -12.78 1.33
C GLY A 28 4.64 -11.74 1.33
N PRO A 29 3.43 -12.03 1.78
CA PRO A 29 2.28 -11.27 1.30
C PRO A 29 2.28 -9.82 1.71
N VAL A 30 1.87 -8.98 0.78
CA VAL A 30 1.62 -7.56 1.02
C VAL A 30 0.24 -7.36 1.64
N ASP A 31 0.02 -6.20 2.23
CA ASP A 31 -1.29 -5.83 2.75
C ASP A 31 -2.36 -5.78 1.65
N ASN A 32 -3.60 -5.97 2.04
CA ASN A 32 -4.72 -5.98 1.11
C ASN A 32 -4.83 -4.69 0.30
N VAL A 33 -4.53 -3.55 0.90
CA VAL A 33 -4.59 -2.26 0.21
C VAL A 33 -3.58 -2.16 -0.93
N VAL A 34 -2.48 -2.90 -0.85
CA VAL A 34 -1.49 -3.02 -1.93
C VAL A 34 -1.92 -4.10 -2.92
N ARG A 35 -2.38 -5.22 -2.41
CA ARG A 35 -2.76 -6.40 -3.20
C ARG A 35 -3.86 -6.12 -4.22
N ILE A 36 -4.80 -5.25 -3.91
CA ILE A 36 -5.89 -4.93 -4.85
C ILE A 36 -5.41 -4.26 -6.14
N HIS A 37 -4.17 -3.76 -6.15
CA HIS A 37 -3.57 -3.20 -7.37
C HIS A 37 -2.94 -4.26 -8.28
N SER A 38 -2.99 -5.54 -7.91
CA SER A 38 -2.21 -6.58 -8.57
C SER A 38 -2.54 -6.77 -10.05
N LEU A 39 -3.77 -6.48 -10.47
CA LEU A 39 -4.15 -6.54 -11.89
C LEU A 39 -3.57 -5.38 -12.71
N ASN A 40 -3.11 -4.33 -12.06
CA ASN A 40 -2.44 -3.20 -12.69
C ASN A 40 -1.21 -2.82 -11.84
N PRO A 41 -0.07 -3.50 -12.06
CA PRO A 41 1.13 -3.28 -11.23
C PRO A 41 1.61 -1.84 -11.21
N ARG A 42 1.43 -1.11 -12.30
CA ARG A 42 1.81 0.30 -12.35
C ARG A 42 1.04 1.14 -11.33
N SER A 43 -0.24 0.87 -11.16
CA SER A 43 -1.04 1.59 -10.16
C SER A 43 -0.58 1.25 -8.74
N MET A 44 -0.13 0.03 -8.50
CA MET A 44 0.47 -0.36 -7.23
C MET A 44 1.70 0.50 -6.92
N ARG A 45 2.61 0.62 -7.88
CA ARG A 45 3.82 1.43 -7.72
C ARG A 45 3.48 2.89 -7.48
N ASP A 46 2.60 3.45 -8.28
CA ASP A 46 2.22 4.86 -8.16
C ASP A 46 1.53 5.14 -6.82
N HIS A 47 0.66 4.24 -6.36
CA HIS A 47 0.01 4.35 -5.05
C HIS A 47 1.04 4.32 -3.92
N MET A 48 1.98 3.39 -3.97
CA MET A 48 2.99 3.26 -2.92
C MET A 48 4.00 4.40 -2.93
N ASP A 49 4.31 4.95 -4.10
CA ASP A 49 5.15 6.14 -4.20
C ASP A 49 4.46 7.35 -3.55
N LEU A 50 3.16 7.53 -3.82
CA LEU A 50 2.38 8.58 -3.18
C LEU A 50 2.32 8.38 -1.67
N TYR A 51 2.04 7.17 -1.22
CA TYR A 51 1.98 6.84 0.19
C TYR A 51 3.31 7.16 0.90
N SER A 52 4.42 6.71 0.31
CA SER A 52 5.75 6.95 0.89
C SER A 52 6.07 8.44 0.98
N HIS A 53 5.69 9.21 -0.03
CA HIS A 53 5.89 10.65 -0.03
C HIS A 53 5.06 11.32 1.07
N LEU A 54 3.79 10.98 1.17
CA LEU A 54 2.89 11.61 2.13
C LEU A 54 3.24 11.26 3.58
N MET A 55 3.64 10.01 3.83
CA MET A 55 3.88 9.53 5.19
C MET A 55 5.32 9.69 5.65
N ARG A 56 6.29 9.66 4.74
CA ARG A 56 7.71 9.64 5.09
C ARG A 56 8.55 10.71 4.40
N GLY A 57 8.03 11.32 3.34
CA GLY A 57 8.74 12.35 2.59
C GLY A 57 8.86 13.66 3.36
N ARG A 58 9.72 14.55 2.90
CA ARG A 58 9.84 15.87 3.47
C ARG A 58 8.60 16.70 3.19
N SER A 59 8.04 17.30 4.24
CA SER A 59 6.92 18.23 4.11
C SER A 59 6.85 19.11 5.35
N PRO A 60 6.02 20.17 5.34
CA PRO A 60 5.78 20.98 6.53
C PRO A 60 5.13 20.22 7.68
N LEU A 61 4.54 19.03 7.42
CA LEU A 61 3.90 18.22 8.44
C LEU A 61 4.94 17.35 9.16
N SER A 62 4.88 17.31 10.47
CA SER A 62 5.70 16.39 11.27
C SER A 62 5.18 14.97 11.15
N ARG A 63 6.00 13.99 11.54
CA ARG A 63 5.58 12.59 11.59
C ARG A 63 4.35 12.40 12.48
N ILE A 64 4.32 13.04 13.63
CA ILE A 64 3.21 12.94 14.56
C ILE A 64 1.93 13.48 13.91
N GLN A 65 2.01 14.64 13.25
CA GLN A 65 0.87 15.21 12.54
C GLN A 65 0.34 14.30 11.45
N ARG A 66 1.23 13.70 10.66
CA ARG A 66 0.84 12.75 9.60
C ARG A 66 0.12 11.54 10.16
N GLU A 67 0.62 10.97 11.24
CA GLU A 67 0.00 9.82 11.88
C GLU A 67 -1.34 10.19 12.51
N MET A 68 -1.47 11.36 13.10
CA MET A 68 -2.73 11.85 13.66
C MET A 68 -3.79 12.02 12.57
N ILE A 69 -3.42 12.56 11.42
CA ILE A 69 -4.33 12.67 10.27
C ILE A 69 -4.78 11.28 9.80
N ALA A 70 -3.85 10.33 9.69
CA ALA A 70 -4.17 8.97 9.28
C ALA A 70 -5.14 8.31 10.26
N VAL A 71 -4.92 8.43 11.55
CA VAL A 71 -5.81 7.89 12.57
C VAL A 71 -7.19 8.56 12.51
N ALA A 72 -7.23 9.88 12.39
CA ALA A 72 -8.49 10.61 12.33
C ALA A 72 -9.33 10.21 11.11
N VAL A 73 -8.69 10.11 9.94
CA VAL A 73 -9.38 9.70 8.70
C VAL A 73 -9.86 8.27 8.80
N SER A 74 -9.01 7.36 9.27
CA SER A 74 -9.38 5.95 9.41
C SER A 74 -10.51 5.77 10.41
N SER A 75 -10.48 6.49 11.52
CA SER A 75 -11.54 6.45 12.53
C SER A 75 -12.85 6.97 11.98
N ALA A 76 -12.83 8.09 11.24
CA ALA A 76 -14.03 8.67 10.64
C ALA A 76 -14.66 7.75 9.58
N ASN A 77 -13.85 6.94 8.92
CA ASN A 77 -14.28 6.01 7.87
C ASN A 77 -14.52 4.58 8.39
N ASP A 78 -14.48 4.37 9.69
CA ASP A 78 -14.60 3.03 10.28
C ASP A 78 -13.60 2.04 9.70
N CYS A 79 -12.40 2.51 9.41
CA CYS A 79 -11.37 1.71 8.79
C CYS A 79 -10.61 0.92 9.86
N PHE A 80 -10.37 -0.36 9.61
CA PHE A 80 -9.66 -1.24 10.53
C PHE A 80 -8.19 -0.82 10.73
N TYR A 81 -7.58 -0.35 9.67
CA TYR A 81 -6.21 0.12 9.75
C TYR A 81 -6.16 1.52 10.33
#